data_a668105fd8caa018a792f572eb9fb561
#
_entry.id   a668105fd8caa018a792f572eb9fb561
#
_cell.length_a   1.000
_cell.length_b   1.000
_cell.length_c   1.000
_cell.angle_alpha   90.00
_cell.angle_beta   90.00
_cell.angle_gamma   90.00
#
_symmetry.space_group_name_H-M   'P 1'
#
loop_
_entity.id
_entity.type
_entity.pdbx_description
1 polymer ?
#
loop_
_entity_poly.entity_id
_entity_poly.type
_entity_poly.pdbx_seq_one_letter_code
_entity_poly.pdbx_strand_id
1 'polypeptide(L)'
;MERPITPQAFEAVAVRSWAPVLLGAKPANLFTFRGCFVADCPDCSEERCPAAADAEGEADLFAARRRALSHIVAELDEKLAREGVRCRVIAWRPFGALVYAYRPALLECHLGDDDVAGDLLCLGYPACAHARHGRGLRLAVPARRAPFASARDEDFLSACVERLAERFTEQAVPHEVGYFLGYPAADVRGFIEHEGREFLCCGCWKVYGDVRGAQYRFARYKRCTRRAQALFAAGMSLVDLARDPARSRVA
;
A
#
# COMPACT_ATOMS: atom_id res chain seq x y z
N MET A 1 -7.73 -18.50 18.90
CA MET A 1 -6.59 -19.19 18.25
C MET A 1 -5.88 -18.23 17.30
N GLU A 2 -4.61 -17.97 17.54
CA GLU A 2 -3.78 -17.15 16.68
C GLU A 2 -3.54 -17.83 15.34
N ARG A 3 -3.63 -17.04 14.23
CA ARG A 3 -3.38 -17.61 12.90
C ARG A 3 -1.89 -17.92 12.76
N PRO A 4 -1.53 -19.11 12.23
CA PRO A 4 -0.14 -19.43 11.97
C PRO A 4 0.42 -18.49 10.90
N ILE A 5 1.66 -18.04 11.09
CA ILE A 5 2.38 -17.22 10.09
C ILE A 5 3.03 -18.22 9.10
N THR A 6 2.28 -18.56 8.05
CA THR A 6 2.73 -19.44 6.97
C THR A 6 2.53 -18.76 5.63
N PRO A 7 3.30 -19.12 4.58
CA PRO A 7 3.09 -18.61 3.24
C PRO A 7 1.64 -18.77 2.77
N GLN A 8 1.03 -19.92 2.98
CA GLN A 8 -0.35 -20.21 2.59
C GLN A 8 -1.36 -19.31 3.29
N ALA A 9 -1.20 -19.10 4.60
CA ALA A 9 -2.08 -18.20 5.36
C ALA A 9 -1.93 -16.75 4.91
N PHE A 10 -0.72 -16.34 4.57
CA PHE A 10 -0.44 -15.01 4.03
C PHE A 10 -1.07 -14.83 2.64
N GLU A 11 -0.81 -15.73 1.71
CA GLU A 11 -1.30 -15.67 0.34
C GLU A 11 -2.83 -15.69 0.27
N ALA A 12 -3.50 -16.45 1.13
CA ALA A 12 -4.96 -16.49 1.23
C ALA A 12 -5.59 -15.13 1.62
N VAL A 13 -4.86 -14.30 2.38
CA VAL A 13 -5.29 -12.92 2.69
C VAL A 13 -4.88 -11.96 1.57
N ALA A 14 -3.64 -12.10 1.09
CA ALA A 14 -3.07 -11.23 0.07
C ALA A 14 -3.85 -11.28 -1.25
N VAL A 15 -4.31 -12.45 -1.70
CA VAL A 15 -5.08 -12.58 -2.94
C VAL A 15 -6.32 -11.69 -2.96
N ARG A 16 -7.03 -11.55 -1.85
CA ARG A 16 -8.22 -10.68 -1.76
C ARG A 16 -7.84 -9.21 -1.89
N SER A 17 -6.79 -8.82 -1.19
CA SER A 17 -6.38 -7.43 -1.07
C SER A 17 -5.61 -6.95 -2.28
N TRP A 18 -4.69 -7.79 -2.80
CA TRP A 18 -3.79 -7.40 -3.89
C TRP A 18 -4.33 -7.71 -5.29
N ALA A 19 -5.47 -8.38 -5.41
CA ALA A 19 -6.04 -8.75 -6.71
C ALA A 19 -6.03 -7.63 -7.77
N PRO A 20 -6.46 -6.38 -7.47
CA PRO A 20 -6.40 -5.31 -8.44
C PRO A 20 -4.98 -4.92 -8.84
N VAL A 21 -3.99 -5.08 -7.96
CA VAL A 21 -2.57 -4.83 -8.24
C VAL A 21 -2.00 -5.97 -9.06
N LEU A 22 -2.22 -7.21 -8.65
CA LEU A 22 -1.74 -8.41 -9.37
C LEU A 22 -2.25 -8.42 -10.82
N LEU A 23 -3.51 -8.08 -11.03
CA LEU A 23 -4.13 -8.02 -12.37
C LEU A 23 -3.90 -6.67 -13.10
N GLY A 24 -3.06 -5.79 -12.60
CA GLY A 24 -2.68 -4.54 -13.26
C GLY A 24 -3.77 -3.48 -13.36
N ALA A 25 -4.80 -3.57 -12.53
CA ALA A 25 -5.91 -2.63 -12.52
C ALA A 25 -5.70 -1.43 -11.58
N LYS A 26 -4.79 -1.55 -10.61
CA LYS A 26 -4.49 -0.55 -9.57
C LYS A 26 -2.99 -0.44 -9.38
N PRO A 27 -2.42 0.75 -9.15
CA PRO A 27 -0.98 0.90 -8.95
C PRO A 27 -0.49 0.24 -7.68
N ALA A 28 -1.24 0.33 -6.57
CA ALA A 28 -0.83 -0.26 -5.31
C ALA A 28 -2.01 -0.54 -4.38
N ASN A 29 -1.78 -1.39 -3.38
CA ASN A 29 -2.71 -1.63 -2.28
C ASN A 29 -2.00 -1.91 -0.98
N LEU A 30 -2.68 -1.59 0.13
CA LEU A 30 -2.24 -1.81 1.49
C LEU A 30 -3.28 -2.66 2.21
N PHE A 31 -2.86 -3.64 2.99
CA PHE A 31 -3.74 -4.38 3.87
C PHE A 31 -3.07 -4.69 5.20
N THR A 32 -3.88 -4.99 6.21
CA THR A 32 -3.40 -5.44 7.51
C THR A 32 -3.39 -6.96 7.55
N PHE A 33 -2.20 -7.55 7.67
CA PHE A 33 -2.08 -8.96 8.06
C PHE A 33 -2.22 -9.04 9.58
N ARG A 34 -3.36 -9.52 10.04
CA ARG A 34 -3.72 -9.55 11.47
C ARG A 34 -2.81 -10.50 12.25
N GLY A 35 -2.43 -10.09 13.44
CA GLY A 35 -1.61 -10.86 14.38
C GLY A 35 -0.89 -9.93 15.36
N CYS A 36 -0.38 -10.49 16.46
CA CYS A 36 0.40 -9.76 17.45
C CYS A 36 1.86 -9.70 17.01
N PHE A 37 2.38 -8.50 16.77
CA PHE A 37 3.73 -8.24 16.31
C PHE A 37 4.48 -7.21 17.19
N VAL A 38 3.80 -6.59 18.12
CA VAL A 38 4.31 -5.59 19.08
C VAL A 38 3.65 -5.79 20.44
N ALA A 39 4.31 -5.35 21.51
CA ALA A 39 3.90 -5.60 22.88
C ALA A 39 2.52 -5.01 23.24
N ASP A 40 2.22 -3.79 22.80
CA ASP A 40 0.98 -3.09 23.20
C ASP A 40 -0.20 -3.41 22.26
N CYS A 41 -0.59 -4.68 22.16
CA CYS A 41 -1.76 -5.06 21.38
C CYS A 41 -3.05 -4.93 22.20
N PRO A 42 -3.95 -3.95 21.94
CA PRO A 42 -5.19 -3.78 22.69
C PRO A 42 -6.19 -4.92 22.49
N ASP A 43 -6.04 -5.74 21.44
CA ASP A 43 -6.86 -6.92 21.17
C ASP A 43 -6.34 -8.18 21.88
N CYS A 44 -5.14 -8.12 22.48
CA CYS A 44 -4.58 -9.18 23.30
C CYS A 44 -5.06 -8.99 24.74
N SER A 45 -6.29 -9.41 25.05
CA SER A 45 -6.65 -9.70 26.43
C SER A 45 -5.72 -10.80 26.96
N GLU A 46 -5.35 -10.73 28.22
CA GLU A 46 -4.42 -11.67 28.89
C GLU A 46 -4.69 -13.16 28.61
N GLU A 47 -5.94 -13.51 28.31
CA GLU A 47 -6.36 -14.89 27.98
C GLU A 47 -6.05 -15.35 26.54
N ARG A 48 -5.70 -14.46 25.59
CA ARG A 48 -5.54 -14.79 24.16
C ARG A 48 -4.11 -14.67 23.63
N CYS A 49 -3.25 -13.99 24.34
CA CYS A 49 -1.83 -13.89 23.96
C CYS A 49 -1.03 -14.86 24.83
N PRO A 50 -0.36 -15.88 24.26
CA PRO A 50 0.47 -16.82 25.03
C PRO A 50 1.68 -16.15 25.71
N ALA A 51 1.90 -14.88 25.45
CA ALA A 51 3.06 -14.10 25.87
C ALA A 51 2.91 -13.43 27.25
N ALA A 52 1.81 -13.60 27.95
CA ALA A 52 1.56 -12.89 29.21
C ALA A 52 2.36 -13.39 30.42
N ALA A 53 3.32 -14.34 30.23
CA ALA A 53 4.00 -14.96 31.35
C ALA A 53 5.32 -14.29 31.73
N ASP A 54 6.13 -13.82 30.76
CA ASP A 54 7.46 -13.22 31.01
C ASP A 54 7.80 -12.16 29.97
N ALA A 55 8.12 -10.94 30.37
CA ALA A 55 8.41 -9.80 29.47
C ALA A 55 9.58 -10.03 28.51
N GLU A 56 10.57 -10.81 28.87
CA GLU A 56 11.71 -11.16 28.00
C GLU A 56 11.31 -12.18 26.92
N GLY A 57 10.53 -13.20 27.27
CA GLY A 57 9.99 -14.19 26.32
C GLY A 57 9.00 -13.59 25.31
N GLU A 58 8.28 -12.56 25.72
CA GLU A 58 7.34 -11.81 24.88
C GLU A 58 8.04 -11.02 23.75
N ALA A 59 9.09 -10.29 24.07
CA ALA A 59 9.88 -9.54 23.10
C ALA A 59 10.49 -10.47 22.02
N ASP A 60 11.00 -11.64 22.43
CA ASP A 60 11.55 -12.64 21.52
C ASP A 60 10.48 -13.27 20.61
N LEU A 61 9.30 -13.52 21.14
CA LEU A 61 8.17 -14.03 20.36
C LEU A 61 7.74 -13.03 19.27
N PHE A 62 7.57 -11.76 19.60
CA PHE A 62 7.22 -10.73 18.60
C PHE A 62 8.34 -10.55 17.56
N ALA A 63 9.59 -10.58 17.98
CA ALA A 63 10.72 -10.53 17.07
C ALA A 63 10.75 -11.75 16.14
N ALA A 64 10.51 -12.95 16.63
CA ALA A 64 10.42 -14.17 15.84
C ALA A 64 9.27 -14.10 14.83
N ARG A 65 8.10 -13.63 15.24
CA ARG A 65 6.93 -13.46 14.36
C ARG A 65 7.17 -12.41 13.27
N ARG A 66 7.79 -11.28 13.62
CA ARG A 66 8.20 -10.27 12.63
C ARG A 66 9.20 -10.84 11.63
N ARG A 67 10.21 -11.57 12.09
CA ARG A 67 11.18 -12.24 11.19
C ARG A 67 10.48 -13.24 10.25
N ALA A 68 9.57 -14.07 10.77
CA ALA A 68 8.83 -15.04 9.95
C ALA A 68 8.01 -14.37 8.85
N LEU A 69 7.24 -13.32 9.19
CA LEU A 69 6.44 -12.60 8.21
C LEU A 69 7.33 -11.83 7.22
N SER A 70 8.39 -11.19 7.68
CA SER A 70 9.35 -10.48 6.81
C SER A 70 9.99 -11.43 5.80
N HIS A 71 10.33 -12.63 6.21
CA HIS A 71 10.89 -13.67 5.32
C HIS A 71 9.88 -14.06 4.23
N ILE A 72 8.62 -14.37 4.62
CA ILE A 72 7.55 -14.71 3.67
C ILE A 72 7.34 -13.59 2.65
N VAL A 73 7.29 -12.34 3.11
CA VAL A 73 7.07 -11.19 2.24
C VAL A 73 8.28 -10.95 1.33
N ALA A 74 9.51 -11.12 1.81
CA ALA A 74 10.73 -10.97 1.02
C ALA A 74 10.83 -12.03 -0.09
N GLU A 75 10.59 -13.31 0.24
CA GLU A 75 10.58 -14.38 -0.77
C GLU A 75 9.51 -14.14 -1.84
N LEU A 76 8.34 -13.63 -1.42
CA LEU A 76 7.27 -13.33 -2.36
C LEU A 76 7.62 -12.11 -3.22
N ASP A 77 8.27 -11.08 -2.65
CA ASP A 77 8.74 -9.91 -3.38
C ASP A 77 9.71 -10.30 -4.49
N GLU A 78 10.70 -11.16 -4.20
CA GLU A 78 11.65 -11.65 -5.20
C GLU A 78 10.97 -12.35 -6.38
N LYS A 79 9.94 -13.17 -6.08
CA LYS A 79 9.16 -13.87 -7.12
C LYS A 79 8.29 -12.91 -7.92
N LEU A 80 7.58 -12.00 -7.26
CA LEU A 80 6.69 -11.02 -7.88
C LEU A 80 7.43 -9.92 -8.64
N ALA A 81 8.66 -9.58 -8.26
CA ALA A 81 9.49 -8.58 -8.93
C ALA A 81 9.66 -8.88 -10.43
N ARG A 82 9.81 -10.15 -10.78
CA ARG A 82 9.92 -10.62 -12.18
C ARG A 82 8.66 -10.37 -12.99
N GLU A 83 7.51 -10.23 -12.33
CA GLU A 83 6.20 -9.94 -12.93
C GLU A 83 5.81 -8.45 -12.79
N GLY A 84 6.78 -7.61 -12.40
CA GLY A 84 6.60 -6.17 -12.23
C GLY A 84 5.68 -5.79 -11.07
N VAL A 85 5.68 -6.59 -10.01
CA VAL A 85 5.01 -6.29 -8.73
C VAL A 85 6.03 -6.35 -7.61
N ARG A 86 6.00 -5.40 -6.70
CA ARG A 86 6.82 -5.38 -5.48
C ARG A 86 5.92 -5.43 -4.27
N CYS A 87 6.43 -6.00 -3.17
CA CYS A 87 5.73 -5.98 -1.89
C CYS A 87 6.69 -5.87 -0.71
N ARG A 88 6.21 -5.24 0.37
CA ARG A 88 6.99 -5.11 1.62
C ARG A 88 6.08 -4.89 2.83
N VAL A 89 6.57 -5.24 4.00
CA VAL A 89 5.99 -4.75 5.25
C VAL A 89 6.36 -3.27 5.39
N ILE A 90 5.34 -2.40 5.54
CA ILE A 90 5.56 -0.95 5.65
C ILE A 90 5.51 -0.47 7.11
N ALA A 91 4.73 -1.13 7.96
CA ALA A 91 4.66 -0.81 9.39
C ALA A 91 4.17 -2.01 10.21
N TRP A 92 4.59 -2.04 11.46
CA TRP A 92 4.10 -2.95 12.50
C TRP A 92 3.12 -2.22 13.39
N ARG A 93 2.01 -2.86 13.71
CA ARG A 93 0.93 -2.29 14.51
C ARG A 93 0.49 -3.27 15.60
N PRO A 94 -0.13 -2.78 16.69
CA PRO A 94 -0.69 -3.67 17.71
C PRO A 94 -1.66 -4.72 17.18
N PHE A 95 -2.42 -4.37 16.13
CA PHE A 95 -3.44 -5.23 15.50
C PHE A 95 -2.96 -6.00 14.26
N GLY A 96 -1.68 -5.86 13.88
CA GLY A 96 -1.11 -6.56 12.72
C GLY A 96 0.03 -5.84 12.02
N ALA A 97 0.49 -6.42 10.91
CA ALA A 97 1.46 -5.84 10.01
C ALA A 97 0.76 -5.16 8.83
N LEU A 98 1.13 -3.94 8.51
CA LEU A 98 0.72 -3.27 7.29
C LEU A 98 1.61 -3.76 6.13
N VAL A 99 1.02 -4.45 5.16
CA VAL A 99 1.76 -4.99 4.02
C VAL A 99 1.29 -4.30 2.74
N TYR A 100 2.26 -3.72 2.06
CA TYR A 100 2.07 -2.91 0.86
C TYR A 100 2.52 -3.68 -0.37
N ALA A 101 1.69 -3.69 -1.41
CA ALA A 101 2.07 -4.21 -2.72
C ALA A 101 1.82 -3.16 -3.79
N TYR A 102 2.73 -3.05 -4.76
CA TYR A 102 2.64 -2.05 -5.81
C TYR A 102 3.27 -2.51 -7.13
N ARG A 103 2.83 -1.91 -8.22
CA ARG A 103 3.47 -2.00 -9.54
C ARG A 103 4.31 -0.76 -9.76
N PRO A 104 5.65 -0.86 -9.76
CA PRO A 104 6.54 0.29 -9.90
C PRO A 104 6.14 1.23 -11.04
N ALA A 105 6.02 0.72 -12.26
CA ALA A 105 5.69 1.53 -13.42
C ALA A 105 4.33 2.26 -13.32
N LEU A 106 3.30 1.63 -12.73
CA LEU A 106 1.99 2.27 -12.55
C LEU A 106 2.00 3.28 -11.40
N LEU A 107 2.73 2.97 -10.34
CA LEU A 107 2.82 3.85 -9.17
C LEU A 107 3.64 5.09 -9.51
N GLU A 108 4.77 4.93 -10.17
CA GLU A 108 5.61 6.03 -10.64
C GLU A 108 4.85 6.98 -11.56
N CYS A 109 4.13 6.42 -12.56
CA CYS A 109 3.28 7.22 -13.44
C CYS A 109 2.22 8.01 -12.67
N HIS A 110 1.63 7.43 -11.62
CA HIS A 110 0.63 8.09 -10.79
C HIS A 110 1.22 9.15 -9.86
N LEU A 111 2.35 8.86 -9.21
CA LEU A 111 3.03 9.83 -8.32
C LEU A 111 3.70 10.97 -9.11
N GLY A 112 4.00 10.76 -10.39
CA GLY A 112 4.51 11.76 -11.32
C GLY A 112 3.43 12.62 -11.99
N ASP A 113 2.15 12.40 -11.70
CA ASP A 113 1.07 13.31 -12.11
C ASP A 113 1.27 14.68 -11.44
N ASP A 114 1.11 15.77 -12.18
CA ASP A 114 1.45 17.12 -11.72
C ASP A 114 0.74 17.50 -10.42
N ASP A 115 -0.53 17.12 -10.26
CA ASP A 115 -1.32 17.39 -9.06
C ASP A 115 -0.82 16.60 -7.86
N VAL A 116 -0.54 15.30 -8.07
CA VAL A 116 -0.04 14.39 -7.02
C VAL A 116 1.38 14.76 -6.62
N ALA A 117 2.26 14.98 -7.60
CA ALA A 117 3.66 15.35 -7.36
C ALA A 117 3.79 16.68 -6.61
N GLY A 118 2.95 17.67 -6.94
CA GLY A 118 2.91 18.95 -6.24
C GLY A 118 2.52 18.80 -4.77
N ASP A 119 1.50 18.01 -4.48
CA ASP A 119 1.06 17.76 -3.10
C ASP A 119 2.11 16.99 -2.29
N LEU A 120 2.70 15.96 -2.88
CA LEU A 120 3.75 15.17 -2.23
C LEU A 120 5.00 16.00 -1.94
N LEU A 121 5.38 16.88 -2.85
CA LEU A 121 6.50 17.80 -2.63
C LEU A 121 6.26 18.72 -1.42
N CYS A 122 5.04 19.26 -1.28
CA CYS A 122 4.65 20.05 -0.12
C CYS A 122 4.70 19.27 1.21
N LEU A 123 4.51 17.95 1.14
CA LEU A 123 4.59 17.04 2.29
C LEU A 123 6.01 16.51 2.57
N GLY A 124 7.01 16.98 1.81
CA GLY A 124 8.42 16.63 1.99
C GLY A 124 8.84 15.30 1.38
N TYR A 125 8.09 14.81 0.39
CA TYR A 125 8.51 13.68 -0.43
C TYR A 125 9.50 14.11 -1.52
N PRO A 126 10.32 13.19 -2.04
CA PRO A 126 11.23 13.48 -3.15
C PRO A 126 10.50 14.03 -4.39
N ALA A 127 11.16 14.91 -5.12
CA ALA A 127 10.64 15.42 -6.39
C ALA A 127 10.80 14.38 -7.50
N CYS A 128 9.74 14.16 -8.28
CA CYS A 128 9.81 13.36 -9.50
C CYS A 128 10.56 14.13 -10.60
N ALA A 129 11.65 13.57 -11.12
CA ALA A 129 12.42 14.19 -12.20
C ALA A 129 11.64 14.33 -13.53
N HIS A 130 10.60 13.50 -13.69
CA HIS A 130 9.74 13.44 -14.87
C HIS A 130 8.36 14.07 -14.67
N ALA A 131 8.12 14.82 -13.58
CA ALA A 131 6.90 15.60 -13.43
C ALA A 131 6.78 16.49 -14.69
N ARG A 132 5.84 16.17 -15.56
CA ARG A 132 5.59 16.93 -16.78
C ARG A 132 5.10 18.28 -16.33
N HIS A 133 5.88 19.32 -16.57
CA HIS A 133 5.51 20.69 -16.29
C HIS A 133 4.31 21.07 -17.17
N GLY A 134 3.11 20.72 -16.69
CA GLY A 134 1.85 21.24 -17.18
C GLY A 134 1.85 22.76 -16.97
N ARG A 135 1.53 23.50 -18.01
CA ARG A 135 1.48 24.98 -18.00
C ARG A 135 0.44 25.43 -16.98
N GLY A 136 0.90 26.03 -15.90
CA GLY A 136 0.08 26.90 -15.07
C GLY A 136 -0.10 26.49 -13.62
N LEU A 137 0.85 26.76 -12.78
CA LEU A 137 0.72 27.56 -11.56
C LEU A 137 2.12 27.79 -10.98
N ARG A 138 2.65 29.00 -11.15
CA ARG A 138 3.84 29.42 -10.41
C ARG A 138 3.42 29.69 -8.94
N LEU A 139 3.38 28.65 -8.14
CA LEU A 139 3.51 28.83 -6.70
C LEU A 139 4.99 29.05 -6.42
N ALA A 140 5.34 30.28 -6.06
CA ALA A 140 6.65 30.63 -5.54
C ALA A 140 6.81 29.94 -4.18
N VAL A 141 7.28 28.69 -4.20
CA VAL A 141 7.74 28.00 -2.99
C VAL A 141 9.14 28.55 -2.70
N PRO A 142 9.42 29.12 -1.50
CA PRO A 142 10.78 29.53 -1.14
C PRO A 142 11.65 28.28 -1.15
N ALA A 143 12.71 28.31 -1.93
CA ALA A 143 13.69 27.24 -2.09
C ALA A 143 14.40 26.98 -0.74
N ARG A 144 13.76 26.23 0.14
CA ARG A 144 14.47 25.44 1.13
C ARG A 144 15.01 24.24 0.37
N ARG A 145 16.32 24.18 0.21
CA ARG A 145 17.07 23.10 -0.41
C ARG A 145 16.48 21.76 0.05
N ALA A 146 15.75 21.08 -0.85
CA ALA A 146 15.49 19.67 -0.70
C ALA A 146 16.85 18.94 -0.77
N PRO A 147 17.18 18.06 0.19
CA PRO A 147 18.50 17.43 0.26
C PRO A 147 18.77 16.36 -0.79
N PHE A 148 17.88 16.17 -1.76
CA PHE A 148 18.01 15.11 -2.77
C PHE A 148 18.00 15.71 -4.18
N ALA A 149 19.21 15.83 -4.76
CA ALA A 149 19.40 16.07 -6.19
C ALA A 149 19.20 14.76 -6.97
N SER A 150 18.42 14.84 -8.03
CA SER A 150 18.26 13.89 -9.15
C SER A 150 18.64 12.42 -8.84
N ALA A 151 17.74 11.69 -8.18
CA ALA A 151 17.75 10.24 -8.18
C ALA A 151 17.27 9.72 -9.56
N ARG A 152 17.84 8.60 -10.02
CA ARG A 152 17.30 7.85 -11.16
C ARG A 152 15.91 7.33 -10.78
N ASP A 153 15.05 7.01 -11.75
CA ASP A 153 13.63 6.73 -11.52
C ASP A 153 13.35 5.64 -10.45
N GLU A 154 14.16 4.58 -10.41
CA GLU A 154 14.07 3.55 -9.37
C GLU A 154 14.41 4.10 -7.98
N ASP A 155 15.33 5.04 -7.87
CA ASP A 155 15.71 5.70 -6.63
C ASP A 155 14.59 6.62 -6.12
N PHE A 156 13.87 7.31 -7.05
CA PHE A 156 12.73 8.17 -6.69
C PHE A 156 11.60 7.37 -6.02
N LEU A 157 11.15 6.29 -6.67
CA LEU A 157 10.04 5.49 -6.15
C LEU A 157 10.42 4.81 -4.84
N SER A 158 11.66 4.29 -4.73
CA SER A 158 12.16 3.70 -3.49
C SER A 158 12.16 4.70 -2.35
N ALA A 159 12.72 5.90 -2.60
CA ALA A 159 12.76 6.97 -1.61
C ALA A 159 11.35 7.44 -1.18
N CYS A 160 10.40 7.51 -2.11
CA CYS A 160 9.00 7.81 -1.79
C CYS A 160 8.37 6.75 -0.89
N VAL A 161 8.58 5.47 -1.20
CA VAL A 161 8.01 4.36 -0.40
C VAL A 161 8.69 4.27 0.96
N GLU A 162 9.98 4.54 1.05
CA GLU A 162 10.71 4.62 2.33
C GLU A 162 10.20 5.79 3.18
N ARG A 163 10.04 6.97 2.59
CA ARG A 163 9.46 8.12 3.29
C ARG A 163 8.04 7.82 3.78
N LEU A 164 7.22 7.14 2.98
CA LEU A 164 5.88 6.71 3.43
C LEU A 164 5.97 5.76 4.64
N ALA A 165 6.93 4.83 4.65
CA ALA A 165 7.13 3.94 5.80
C ALA A 165 7.53 4.71 7.07
N GLU A 166 8.41 5.71 6.95
CA GLU A 166 8.75 6.62 8.05
C GLU A 166 7.51 7.36 8.56
N ARG A 167 6.68 7.90 7.65
CA ARG A 167 5.43 8.59 8.03
C ARG A 167 4.49 7.67 8.83
N PHE A 168 4.47 6.39 8.51
CA PHE A 168 3.72 5.41 9.33
C PHE A 168 4.32 5.20 10.72
N THR A 169 5.58 5.53 10.99
CA THR A 169 6.12 5.53 12.36
C THR A 169 5.75 6.78 13.14
N GLU A 170 5.57 7.91 12.44
CA GLU A 170 5.24 9.20 13.04
C GLU A 170 3.75 9.31 13.41
N GLN A 171 2.86 8.63 12.66
CA GLN A 171 1.42 8.69 12.85
C GLN A 171 0.72 7.36 12.50
N ALA A 172 -0.49 7.18 13.02
CA ALA A 172 -1.23 5.93 12.85
C ALA A 172 -1.53 5.62 11.38
N VAL A 173 -2.09 6.59 10.66
CA VAL A 173 -2.34 6.50 9.21
C VAL A 173 -2.06 7.86 8.57
N PRO A 174 -0.96 8.00 7.81
CA PRO A 174 -0.70 9.22 7.05
C PRO A 174 -1.76 9.39 5.96
N HIS A 175 -2.41 10.55 5.90
CA HIS A 175 -3.52 10.76 4.95
C HIS A 175 -3.06 10.72 3.48
N GLU A 176 -1.82 11.12 3.23
CA GLU A 176 -1.17 11.04 1.93
C GLU A 176 -1.01 9.61 1.39
N VAL A 177 -1.22 8.58 2.22
CA VAL A 177 -1.24 7.18 1.75
C VAL A 177 -2.23 6.98 0.60
N GLY A 178 -3.26 7.83 0.50
CA GLY A 178 -4.21 7.82 -0.61
C GLY A 178 -3.54 7.97 -1.97
N TYR A 179 -2.53 8.84 -2.11
CA TYR A 179 -1.72 8.96 -3.33
C TYR A 179 -1.00 7.65 -3.65
N PHE A 180 -0.37 7.05 -2.65
CA PHE A 180 0.33 5.77 -2.77
C PHE A 180 -0.60 4.59 -3.04
N LEU A 181 -1.89 4.75 -2.81
CA LEU A 181 -2.92 3.77 -3.18
C LEU A 181 -3.55 4.04 -4.56
N GLY A 182 -3.09 5.06 -5.26
CA GLY A 182 -3.59 5.44 -6.59
C GLY A 182 -4.96 6.09 -6.56
N TYR A 183 -5.29 6.83 -5.48
CA TYR A 183 -6.51 7.61 -5.42
C TYR A 183 -6.32 8.95 -6.14
N PRO A 184 -7.38 9.52 -6.76
CA PRO A 184 -7.31 10.84 -7.39
C PRO A 184 -6.89 11.92 -6.39
N ALA A 185 -6.07 12.89 -6.85
CA ALA A 185 -5.62 14.00 -6.00
C ALA A 185 -6.79 14.77 -5.36
N ALA A 186 -7.84 15.02 -6.11
CA ALA A 186 -9.04 15.68 -5.60
C ALA A 186 -9.69 14.92 -4.42
N ASP A 187 -9.70 13.59 -4.47
CA ASP A 187 -10.29 12.77 -3.41
C ASP A 187 -9.40 12.72 -2.16
N VAL A 188 -8.07 12.73 -2.32
CA VAL A 188 -7.12 12.79 -1.19
C VAL A 188 -7.17 14.16 -0.51
N ARG A 189 -7.14 15.25 -1.30
CA ARG A 189 -7.29 16.62 -0.79
C ARG A 189 -8.61 16.80 -0.05
N GLY A 190 -9.72 16.38 -0.66
CA GLY A 190 -11.04 16.47 -0.04
C GLY A 190 -11.14 15.65 1.26
N PHE A 191 -10.51 14.48 1.31
CA PHE A 191 -10.45 13.70 2.55
C PHE A 191 -9.71 14.44 3.68
N ILE A 192 -8.59 15.11 3.36
CA ILE A 192 -7.80 15.89 4.32
C ILE A 192 -8.60 17.12 4.76
N GLU A 193 -9.14 17.89 3.82
CA GLU A 193 -9.86 19.13 4.06
C GLU A 193 -11.11 18.92 4.91
N HIS A 194 -11.90 17.90 4.58
CA HIS A 194 -13.16 17.57 5.28
C HIS A 194 -12.99 16.55 6.42
N GLU A 195 -11.76 16.18 6.79
CA GLU A 195 -11.47 15.17 7.83
C GLU A 195 -12.22 13.84 7.59
N GLY A 196 -12.35 13.45 6.34
CA GLY A 196 -13.09 12.25 5.95
C GLY A 196 -14.62 12.37 6.05
N ARG A 197 -15.18 13.57 6.25
CA ARG A 197 -16.62 13.86 6.23
C ARG A 197 -17.04 14.45 4.88
N GLU A 198 -18.32 14.67 4.67
CA GLU A 198 -18.91 15.38 3.52
C GLU A 198 -18.53 14.78 2.14
N PHE A 199 -18.25 13.48 2.08
CA PHE A 199 -17.93 12.79 0.84
C PHE A 199 -19.20 12.58 -0.02
N LEU A 200 -19.05 12.64 -1.34
CA LEU A 200 -20.13 12.43 -2.31
C LEU A 200 -20.59 10.97 -2.40
N CYS A 201 -19.65 10.02 -2.31
CA CYS A 201 -19.93 8.60 -2.18
C CYS A 201 -18.76 7.86 -1.56
N CYS A 202 -19.01 6.64 -1.06
CA CYS A 202 -18.00 5.79 -0.44
C CYS A 202 -17.98 4.41 -1.10
N GLY A 203 -16.77 3.91 -1.34
CA GLY A 203 -16.52 2.57 -1.88
C GLY A 203 -15.16 2.04 -1.41
N CYS A 204 -14.19 1.88 -2.33
CA CYS A 204 -12.82 1.55 -1.95
C CYS A 204 -12.11 2.73 -1.24
N TRP A 205 -12.62 3.94 -1.44
CA TRP A 205 -12.25 5.18 -0.74
C TRP A 205 -13.43 6.12 -0.68
N LYS A 206 -13.31 7.24 0.07
CA LYS A 206 -14.30 8.33 0.11
C LYS A 206 -14.04 9.29 -1.05
N VAL A 207 -15.04 9.51 -1.88
CA VAL A 207 -14.96 10.29 -3.13
C VAL A 207 -15.45 11.71 -2.88
N TYR A 208 -14.67 12.69 -3.31
CA TYR A 208 -14.97 14.12 -3.22
C TYR A 208 -15.08 14.80 -4.59
N GLY A 209 -14.57 14.13 -5.63
CA GLY A 209 -14.56 14.65 -7.00
C GLY A 209 -15.42 13.84 -7.95
N ASP A 210 -14.81 13.07 -8.86
CA ASP A 210 -15.47 12.33 -9.93
C ASP A 210 -16.13 11.02 -9.42
N VAL A 211 -17.41 11.14 -9.01
CA VAL A 211 -18.21 9.99 -8.54
C VAL A 211 -18.33 8.90 -9.61
N ARG A 212 -18.56 9.28 -10.87
CA ARG A 212 -18.79 8.31 -11.95
C ARG A 212 -17.53 7.51 -12.26
N GLY A 213 -16.40 8.17 -12.38
CA GLY A 213 -15.09 7.51 -12.57
C GLY A 213 -14.69 6.65 -11.38
N ALA A 214 -14.98 7.10 -10.15
CA ALA A 214 -14.74 6.30 -8.96
C ALA A 214 -15.57 5.02 -8.93
N GLN A 215 -16.87 5.09 -9.21
CA GLN A 215 -17.76 3.93 -9.28
C GLN A 215 -17.32 2.92 -10.33
N TYR A 216 -16.87 3.39 -11.51
CA TYR A 216 -16.30 2.53 -12.54
C TYR A 216 -15.05 1.79 -12.02
N ARG A 217 -14.13 2.49 -11.34
CA ARG A 217 -12.92 1.88 -10.73
C ARG A 217 -13.30 0.88 -9.64
N PHE A 218 -14.26 1.19 -8.78
CA PHE A 218 -14.74 0.25 -7.74
C PHE A 218 -15.29 -1.04 -8.36
N ALA A 219 -16.12 -0.91 -9.40
CA ALA A 219 -16.65 -2.07 -10.12
C ALA A 219 -15.52 -2.91 -10.76
N ARG A 220 -14.52 -2.25 -11.36
CA ARG A 220 -13.34 -2.90 -11.94
C ARG A 220 -12.55 -3.65 -10.87
N TYR A 221 -12.27 -3.04 -9.72
CA TYR A 221 -11.54 -3.69 -8.62
C TYR A 221 -12.29 -4.89 -8.03
N LYS A 222 -13.62 -4.79 -7.88
CA LYS A 222 -14.45 -5.92 -7.45
C LYS A 222 -14.40 -7.07 -8.46
N ARG A 223 -14.38 -6.81 -9.77
CA ARG A 223 -14.20 -7.85 -10.79
C ARG A 223 -12.84 -8.53 -10.68
N CYS A 224 -11.76 -7.73 -10.50
CA CYS A 224 -10.41 -8.26 -10.29
C CYS A 224 -10.37 -9.17 -9.07
N THR A 225 -10.94 -8.75 -7.93
CA THR A 225 -10.94 -9.55 -6.71
C THR A 225 -11.66 -10.87 -6.89
N ARG A 226 -12.87 -10.85 -7.47
CA ARG A 226 -13.63 -12.11 -7.74
C ARG A 226 -12.86 -13.05 -8.65
N ARG A 227 -12.27 -12.50 -9.73
CA ARG A 227 -11.48 -13.28 -10.67
C ARG A 227 -10.25 -13.91 -10.02
N ALA A 228 -9.45 -13.11 -9.32
CA ALA A 228 -8.23 -13.57 -8.65
C ALA A 228 -8.54 -14.66 -7.62
N GLN A 229 -9.60 -14.49 -6.82
CA GLN A 229 -10.03 -15.49 -5.86
C GLN A 229 -10.44 -16.81 -6.51
N ALA A 230 -11.18 -16.76 -7.64
CA ALA A 230 -11.56 -17.97 -8.37
C ALA A 230 -10.34 -18.70 -8.96
N LEU A 231 -9.39 -17.96 -9.54
CA LEU A 231 -8.16 -18.52 -10.09
C LEU A 231 -7.24 -19.08 -8.99
N PHE A 232 -7.13 -18.39 -7.87
CA PHE A 232 -6.38 -18.87 -6.71
C PHE A 232 -6.99 -20.14 -6.13
N ALA A 233 -8.32 -20.22 -6.02
CA ALA A 233 -9.02 -21.42 -5.59
C ALA A 233 -8.84 -22.60 -6.58
N ALA A 234 -8.59 -22.30 -7.87
CA ALA A 234 -8.24 -23.28 -8.88
C ALA A 234 -6.75 -23.68 -8.89
N GLY A 235 -5.96 -23.18 -7.91
CA GLY A 235 -4.57 -23.58 -7.71
C GLY A 235 -3.52 -22.62 -8.32
N MET A 236 -3.92 -21.48 -8.88
CA MET A 236 -2.94 -20.47 -9.33
C MET A 236 -2.30 -19.77 -8.15
N SER A 237 -0.99 -19.56 -8.19
CA SER A 237 -0.25 -18.77 -7.20
C SER A 237 -0.44 -17.26 -7.40
N LEU A 238 -0.03 -16.44 -6.41
CA LEU A 238 -0.01 -14.98 -6.57
C LEU A 238 0.90 -14.53 -7.73
N VAL A 239 1.98 -15.27 -7.98
CA VAL A 239 2.92 -15.01 -9.08
C VAL A 239 2.25 -15.28 -10.43
N ASP A 240 1.50 -16.38 -10.55
CA ASP A 240 0.76 -16.69 -11.78
C ASP A 240 -0.32 -15.65 -12.06
N LEU A 241 -1.00 -15.15 -11.02
CA LEU A 241 -1.97 -14.07 -11.14
C LEU A 241 -1.30 -12.76 -11.62
N ALA A 242 -0.09 -12.46 -11.17
CA ALA A 242 0.65 -11.27 -11.59
C ALA A 242 1.10 -11.35 -13.06
N ARG A 243 1.33 -12.57 -13.56
CA ARG A 243 1.71 -12.88 -14.95
C ARG A 243 0.52 -12.97 -15.91
N ASP A 244 -0.73 -13.07 -15.43
CA ASP A 244 -1.92 -13.35 -16.25
C ASP A 244 -2.04 -12.36 -17.44
N PRO A 245 -1.89 -12.84 -18.69
CA PRO A 245 -1.95 -11.99 -19.88
C PRO A 245 -3.33 -11.38 -20.13
N ALA A 246 -4.38 -11.94 -19.54
CA ALA A 246 -5.73 -11.39 -19.63
C ALA A 246 -5.98 -10.21 -18.68
N ARG A 247 -4.99 -9.79 -17.88
CA ARG A 247 -5.04 -8.54 -17.09
C ARG A 247 -5.31 -7.32 -17.96
N SER A 248 -4.79 -7.32 -19.21
CA SER A 248 -4.99 -6.24 -20.18
C SER A 248 -6.44 -6.12 -20.68
N ARG A 249 -7.25 -7.19 -20.55
CA ARG A 249 -8.67 -7.22 -21.01
C ARG A 249 -9.66 -6.83 -19.93
N VAL A 250 -9.19 -6.44 -18.74
CA VAL A 250 -10.03 -5.93 -17.64
C VAL A 250 -10.09 -4.40 -17.68
N ALA A 251 -9.45 -3.79 -18.67
CA ALA A 251 -9.50 -2.36 -18.96
C ALA A 251 -10.85 -1.95 -19.56
#